data_f2271343bdb66828b6a41d787f15509c
#
_entry.id   f2271343bdb66828b6a41d787f15509c
#
_cell.length_a   1.000
_cell.length_b   1.000
_cell.length_c   1.000
_cell.angle_alpha   90.00
_cell.angle_beta   90.00
_cell.angle_gamma   90.00
#
_symmetry.space_group_name_H-M   'P 1'
#
loop_
_entity.id
_entity.type
_entity.pdbx_description
1 polymer ?
#
loop_
_entity_poly.entity_id
_entity_poly.type
_entity_poly.pdbx_seq_one_letter_code
_entity_poly.pdbx_strand_id
1 'polypeptide(L)'
;MTYRAPQDLGFFGQEQYERPSRSDRRRQESHRRRRRRRRLLVPLLALLLLAGLGGGALYGGRSLLGKVGSTPDFEGQGSGSVLVRVQPGDTATDIAATLVGQGVVKSEKAFRNAAKSDPRSVGIQPGTYRLRKQMSGAAALLLMLDPASRVLARVTVPEGLTVAATLKLIAEKTKLRFADLQAAVRNTKALGLPSYAKGRLEGFLFPETYDLEPGTSATGLLASMVAMYKERVEGSGLSRRAADVGLDPYRLLIVASLVERETQRVEERPKVARVIYNRLDQDYYLGVDAAILYGLGRSGGTLTAADLARRTPYNNRLVKGLPPTPISNPGLASIRGSVAPAAGPWLYYVLDADRSGRHLFTDDRDEFNTAKAKCVAAGLC
;
A
#
# COMPACT_ATOMS: atom_id res chain seq x y z
N MET A 1 81.51 7.13 -38.61
CA MET A 1 82.24 8.23 -39.27
C MET A 1 82.37 9.30 -38.20
N THR A 2 83.42 9.28 -37.48
CA THR A 2 84.72 9.92 -37.68
C THR A 2 84.62 11.44 -37.63
N TYR A 3 85.20 11.96 -36.59
CA TYR A 3 86.33 12.90 -36.53
C TYR A 3 85.95 14.34 -36.23
N ARG A 4 86.57 15.22 -35.49
CA ARG A 4 87.89 15.30 -34.76
C ARG A 4 87.95 16.72 -34.17
N ALA A 5 88.52 16.89 -33.02
CA ALA A 5 88.95 18.18 -32.46
C ALA A 5 90.19 18.77 -33.24
N PRO A 6 90.56 20.00 -32.97
CA PRO A 6 91.82 20.28 -32.26
C PRO A 6 91.75 21.51 -31.33
N GLN A 7 92.39 21.57 -30.10
CA GLN A 7 93.72 22.00 -29.74
C GLN A 7 94.15 23.33 -30.48
N ASP A 8 94.68 24.37 -29.90
CA ASP A 8 95.69 24.54 -28.84
C ASP A 8 95.95 26.05 -28.56
N LEU A 9 96.66 26.28 -27.41
CA LEU A 9 97.65 27.36 -27.13
C LEU A 9 97.15 28.79 -26.84
N GLY A 10 97.31 29.40 -25.70
CA GLY A 10 98.47 29.56 -24.82
C GLY A 10 98.93 31.02 -24.78
N PHE A 11 99.03 31.66 -23.65
CA PHE A 11 100.21 32.47 -23.29
C PHE A 11 99.98 33.26 -21.98
N PHE A 12 101.04 33.34 -21.22
CA PHE A 12 101.30 33.87 -19.88
C PHE A 12 101.04 35.37 -19.66
N GLY A 13 100.70 35.74 -18.41
CA GLY A 13 100.87 37.08 -17.87
C GLY A 13 100.73 37.03 -16.33
N GLN A 14 101.90 37.01 -15.66
CA GLN A 14 101.96 37.19 -14.20
C GLN A 14 101.72 38.62 -13.82
N GLU A 15 100.86 38.92 -12.88
CA GLU A 15 100.82 40.16 -12.09
C GLU A 15 100.71 39.86 -10.58
N GLN A 16 101.58 40.51 -9.83
CA GLN A 16 101.86 40.41 -8.40
C GLN A 16 100.60 40.74 -7.53
N TYR A 17 100.25 39.89 -6.60
CA TYR A 17 99.27 40.13 -5.59
C TYR A 17 99.85 40.77 -4.34
N GLU A 18 99.52 42.04 -4.04
CA GLU A 18 99.66 42.66 -2.71
C GLU A 18 98.59 42.19 -1.74
N ARG A 19 98.98 41.71 -0.57
CA ARG A 19 98.06 41.25 0.48
C ARG A 19 97.50 42.40 1.29
N PRO A 20 96.14 42.58 1.38
CA PRO A 20 95.56 43.60 2.20
C PRO A 20 95.65 43.29 3.69
N SER A 21 95.74 44.36 4.55
CA SER A 21 95.97 44.32 6.00
C SER A 21 94.79 43.72 6.78
N ARG A 22 95.06 43.22 8.00
CA ARG A 22 94.09 42.57 8.88
C ARG A 22 92.85 43.45 9.33
N SER A 23 92.95 44.75 9.20
CA SER A 23 91.91 45.71 9.57
C SER A 23 90.80 45.79 8.53
N ASP A 24 91.03 45.60 7.25
CA ASP A 24 90.05 45.74 6.17
C ASP A 24 89.14 44.51 6.04
N ARG A 25 89.68 43.34 6.44
CA ARG A 25 88.86 42.09 6.40
C ARG A 25 87.70 42.10 7.36
N ARG A 26 87.82 42.72 8.54
CA ARG A 26 86.68 42.76 9.56
C ARG A 26 85.54 43.69 9.17
N ARG A 27 85.81 44.78 8.43
CA ARG A 27 84.72 45.70 7.97
C ARG A 27 83.96 45.11 6.78
N GLN A 28 84.54 44.37 5.89
CA GLN A 28 83.87 43.77 4.77
C GLN A 28 83.01 42.57 5.14
N GLU A 29 83.33 41.79 6.17
CA GLU A 29 82.55 40.65 6.64
C GLU A 29 81.27 41.09 7.34
N SER A 30 81.20 42.24 8.06
CA SER A 30 79.98 42.74 8.74
C SER A 30 78.92 43.25 7.77
N HIS A 31 79.34 43.86 6.65
CA HIS A 31 78.39 44.35 5.62
C HIS A 31 77.85 43.22 4.73
N ARG A 32 78.60 42.13 4.50
CA ARG A 32 78.13 40.97 3.74
C ARG A 32 77.13 40.14 4.53
N ARG A 33 77.26 39.99 5.83
CA ARG A 33 76.27 39.29 6.69
C ARG A 33 74.91 40.04 6.81
N ARG A 34 74.91 41.37 6.86
CA ARG A 34 73.65 42.17 6.89
C ARG A 34 72.91 42.14 5.52
N ARG A 35 73.64 42.15 4.38
CA ARG A 35 73.04 42.09 3.07
C ARG A 35 72.52 40.69 2.74
N ARG A 36 73.16 39.62 3.22
CA ARG A 36 72.61 38.26 3.07
C ARG A 36 71.34 38.00 3.85
N ARG A 37 71.26 38.50 5.09
CA ARG A 37 70.04 38.37 5.90
C ARG A 37 68.88 39.17 5.34
N ARG A 38 69.09 40.36 4.79
CA ARG A 38 68.01 41.12 4.16
C ARG A 38 67.58 40.51 2.81
N ARG A 39 68.45 39.87 2.05
CA ARG A 39 68.10 39.21 0.80
C ARG A 39 67.31 37.91 1.00
N LEU A 40 67.36 37.26 2.15
CA LEU A 40 66.58 36.08 2.49
C LEU A 40 65.26 36.43 3.23
N LEU A 41 65.24 37.52 4.03
CA LEU A 41 64.07 37.94 4.80
C LEU A 41 62.98 38.57 3.91
N VAL A 42 63.32 39.30 2.89
CA VAL A 42 62.35 39.94 1.97
C VAL A 42 61.54 38.91 1.17
N PRO A 43 62.15 37.90 0.52
CA PRO A 43 61.37 36.91 -0.20
C PRO A 43 60.58 35.98 0.75
N LEU A 44 61.09 35.74 1.99
CA LEU A 44 60.36 34.94 2.96
C LEU A 44 59.09 35.66 3.49
N LEU A 45 59.20 36.97 3.72
CA LEU A 45 58.04 37.82 4.07
C LEU A 45 57.05 37.96 2.93
N ALA A 46 57.54 38.07 1.67
CA ALA A 46 56.66 38.10 0.52
C ALA A 46 55.94 36.74 0.31
N LEU A 47 56.63 35.64 0.58
CA LEU A 47 56.03 34.28 0.49
C LEU A 47 55.02 34.04 1.59
N LEU A 48 55.26 34.55 2.82
CA LEU A 48 54.30 34.50 3.93
C LEU A 48 53.08 35.39 3.68
N LEU A 49 53.26 36.59 3.09
CA LEU A 49 52.14 37.45 2.67
C LEU A 49 51.33 36.82 1.52
N LEU A 50 52.00 36.23 0.54
CA LEU A 50 51.32 35.52 -0.55
C LEU A 50 50.60 34.26 -0.05
N ALA A 51 51.20 33.53 0.87
CA ALA A 51 50.58 32.36 1.50
C ALA A 51 49.40 32.79 2.41
N GLY A 52 49.53 33.91 3.13
CA GLY A 52 48.44 34.46 3.95
C GLY A 52 47.29 35.00 3.09
N LEU A 53 47.57 35.72 2.00
CA LEU A 53 46.56 36.20 1.05
C LEU A 53 45.96 35.06 0.21
N GLY A 54 46.77 34.10 -0.22
CA GLY A 54 46.29 32.92 -0.95
C GLY A 54 45.48 31.98 -0.05
N GLY A 55 45.93 31.74 1.18
CA GLY A 55 45.23 30.91 2.17
C GLY A 55 43.91 31.57 2.62
N GLY A 56 43.96 32.89 2.86
CA GLY A 56 42.75 33.65 3.23
C GLY A 56 41.72 33.71 2.08
N ALA A 57 42.19 33.86 0.84
CA ALA A 57 41.30 33.84 -0.34
C ALA A 57 40.73 32.43 -0.62
N LEU A 58 41.47 31.37 -0.41
CA LEU A 58 40.99 29.97 -0.55
C LEU A 58 40.06 29.57 0.57
N TYR A 59 40.32 29.99 1.82
CA TYR A 59 39.48 29.68 2.98
C TYR A 59 38.22 30.57 3.02
N GLY A 60 38.35 31.85 2.75
CA GLY A 60 37.25 32.81 2.66
C GLY A 60 36.38 32.60 1.41
N GLY A 61 37.02 32.28 0.26
CA GLY A 61 36.31 31.99 -0.99
C GLY A 61 35.48 30.69 -0.93
N ARG A 62 36.00 29.64 -0.28
CA ARG A 62 35.21 28.41 -0.03
C ARG A 62 34.04 28.64 0.90
N SER A 63 34.19 29.49 1.93
CA SER A 63 33.11 29.83 2.87
C SER A 63 32.04 30.73 2.24
N LEU A 64 32.39 31.60 1.31
CA LEU A 64 31.47 32.49 0.61
C LEU A 64 30.82 31.81 -0.61
N LEU A 65 31.55 30.98 -1.37
CA LEU A 65 30.99 30.20 -2.47
C LEU A 65 30.05 29.09 -1.98
N GLY A 66 30.25 28.55 -0.76
CA GLY A 66 29.32 27.61 -0.14
C GLY A 66 27.98 28.22 0.28
N LYS A 67 27.90 29.55 0.44
CA LYS A 67 26.66 30.29 0.76
C LYS A 67 25.94 30.87 -0.45
N VAL A 68 26.63 31.08 -1.55
CA VAL A 68 26.04 31.56 -2.82
C VAL A 68 25.61 30.37 -3.64
N GLY A 69 24.42 29.82 -3.36
CA GLY A 69 23.82 28.70 -4.09
C GLY A 69 23.27 27.56 -3.23
N SER A 70 23.40 27.64 -1.88
CA SER A 70 22.76 26.66 -1.02
C SER A 70 21.25 26.78 -1.13
N THR A 71 20.60 25.65 -1.48
CA THR A 71 19.12 25.59 -1.45
C THR A 71 18.65 25.87 -0.03
N PRO A 72 17.75 26.86 0.19
CA PRO A 72 17.21 27.09 1.53
C PRO A 72 16.53 25.84 2.04
N ASP A 73 17.02 25.28 3.13
CA ASP A 73 16.47 24.08 3.78
C ASP A 73 16.44 24.26 5.30
N PHE A 74 15.56 23.52 5.97
CA PHE A 74 15.62 23.37 7.43
C PHE A 74 16.65 22.28 7.78
N GLU A 75 17.07 22.27 9.04
CA GLU A 75 17.97 21.23 9.55
C GLU A 75 17.19 20.20 10.40
N GLY A 76 17.50 18.91 10.20
CA GLY A 76 17.02 17.81 11.04
C GLY A 76 15.60 17.35 10.74
N GLN A 77 14.99 16.74 11.77
CA GLN A 77 13.74 15.96 11.66
C GLN A 77 12.48 16.80 11.91
N GLY A 78 12.62 18.09 12.18
CA GLY A 78 11.49 18.95 12.50
C GLY A 78 10.81 18.64 13.83
N SER A 79 9.71 19.35 14.12
CA SER A 79 8.97 19.22 15.38
C SER A 79 7.46 19.32 15.18
N GLY A 80 6.70 18.92 16.22
CA GLY A 80 5.23 18.94 16.17
C GLY A 80 4.65 17.90 15.21
N SER A 81 3.42 18.12 14.76
CA SER A 81 2.71 17.24 13.84
C SER A 81 1.83 18.05 12.90
N VAL A 82 1.82 17.71 11.63
CA VAL A 82 0.97 18.29 10.60
C VAL A 82 0.51 17.20 9.64
N LEU A 83 -0.75 17.26 9.20
CA LEU A 83 -1.27 16.35 8.20
C LEU A 83 -1.08 16.94 6.80
N VAL A 84 -0.42 16.19 5.93
CA VAL A 84 -0.17 16.58 4.54
C VAL A 84 -0.86 15.58 3.63
N ARG A 85 -1.68 16.08 2.70
CA ARG A 85 -2.38 15.24 1.72
C ARG A 85 -1.66 15.29 0.37
N VAL A 86 -1.33 14.11 -0.15
CA VAL A 86 -0.84 13.88 -1.52
C VAL A 86 -2.03 13.40 -2.35
N GLN A 87 -2.31 14.08 -3.46
CA GLN A 87 -3.41 13.74 -4.36
C GLN A 87 -2.98 12.66 -5.37
N PRO A 88 -3.93 11.87 -5.90
CA PRO A 88 -3.63 11.02 -7.06
C PRO A 88 -3.13 11.86 -8.24
N GLY A 89 -1.96 11.49 -8.76
CA GLY A 89 -1.31 12.19 -9.88
C GLY A 89 -0.37 13.33 -9.48
N ASP A 90 -0.24 13.66 -8.19
CA ASP A 90 0.74 14.67 -7.75
C ASP A 90 2.16 14.27 -8.14
N THR A 91 2.86 15.21 -8.75
CA THR A 91 4.30 15.10 -9.03
C THR A 91 5.12 15.47 -7.79
N ALA A 92 6.43 15.16 -7.80
CA ALA A 92 7.34 15.64 -6.76
C ALA A 92 7.33 17.17 -6.59
N THR A 93 6.97 17.91 -7.62
CA THR A 93 6.82 19.37 -7.55
C THR A 93 5.54 19.78 -6.83
N ASP A 94 4.43 19.12 -7.10
CA ASP A 94 3.14 19.40 -6.45
C ASP A 94 3.22 19.04 -4.96
N ILE A 95 3.84 17.91 -4.65
CA ILE A 95 4.12 17.50 -3.27
C ILE A 95 4.99 18.55 -2.57
N ALA A 96 6.07 19.02 -3.22
CA ALA A 96 6.96 20.02 -2.64
C ALA A 96 6.22 21.34 -2.34
N ALA A 97 5.36 21.81 -3.23
CA ALA A 97 4.54 23.00 -3.03
C ALA A 97 3.60 22.83 -1.83
N THR A 98 2.94 21.67 -1.71
CA THR A 98 2.09 21.33 -0.57
C THR A 98 2.88 21.31 0.75
N LEU A 99 4.09 20.72 0.76
CA LEU A 99 4.95 20.67 1.94
C LEU A 99 5.42 22.05 2.40
N VAL A 100 5.73 22.96 1.47
CA VAL A 100 6.05 24.36 1.79
C VAL A 100 4.83 25.08 2.36
N GLY A 101 3.67 24.95 1.72
CA GLY A 101 2.42 25.57 2.17
C GLY A 101 2.00 25.14 3.58
N GLN A 102 2.33 23.92 3.98
CA GLN A 102 2.07 23.37 5.33
C GLN A 102 3.22 23.64 6.33
N GLY A 103 4.28 24.31 5.91
CA GLY A 103 5.44 24.63 6.77
C GLY A 103 6.29 23.41 7.15
N VAL A 104 6.21 22.33 6.36
CA VAL A 104 7.00 21.10 6.58
C VAL A 104 8.43 21.31 6.13
N VAL A 105 8.65 21.81 4.90
CA VAL A 105 9.98 22.11 4.35
C VAL A 105 10.13 23.60 4.06
N LYS A 106 11.37 24.08 4.04
CA LYS A 106 11.67 25.50 3.86
C LYS A 106 11.52 25.96 2.41
N SER A 107 11.80 25.10 1.45
CA SER A 107 11.65 25.40 0.05
C SER A 107 11.29 24.16 -0.77
N GLU A 108 10.57 24.35 -1.87
CA GLU A 108 10.27 23.28 -2.83
C GLU A 108 11.55 22.65 -3.39
N LYS A 109 12.58 23.46 -3.65
CA LYS A 109 13.86 23.01 -4.18
C LYS A 109 14.55 22.01 -3.24
N ALA A 110 14.43 22.22 -1.91
CA ALA A 110 14.99 21.29 -0.91
C ALA A 110 14.38 19.89 -1.02
N PHE A 111 13.05 19.81 -1.07
CA PHE A 111 12.36 18.53 -1.22
C PHE A 111 12.60 17.88 -2.59
N ARG A 112 12.52 18.67 -3.68
CA ARG A 112 12.77 18.13 -5.04
C ARG A 112 14.18 17.61 -5.21
N ASN A 113 15.18 18.27 -4.61
CA ASN A 113 16.55 17.78 -4.62
C ASN A 113 16.67 16.43 -3.87
N ALA A 114 16.04 16.31 -2.71
CA ALA A 114 15.99 15.05 -1.97
C ALA A 114 15.31 13.95 -2.79
N ALA A 115 14.14 14.25 -3.37
CA ALA A 115 13.39 13.30 -4.21
C ALA A 115 14.19 12.86 -5.46
N LYS A 116 14.92 13.78 -6.09
CA LYS A 116 15.79 13.45 -7.25
C LYS A 116 16.98 12.57 -6.86
N SER A 117 17.49 12.73 -5.64
CA SER A 117 18.65 11.98 -5.15
C SER A 117 18.29 10.59 -4.62
N ASP A 118 17.04 10.30 -4.33
CA ASP A 118 16.57 9.01 -3.82
C ASP A 118 15.55 8.39 -4.78
N PRO A 119 15.93 7.33 -5.53
CA PRO A 119 15.04 6.66 -6.47
C PRO A 119 13.73 6.14 -5.85
N ARG A 120 13.71 5.89 -4.53
CA ARG A 120 12.51 5.43 -3.83
C ARG A 120 11.41 6.49 -3.79
N SER A 121 11.72 7.75 -4.08
CA SER A 121 10.76 8.85 -4.11
C SER A 121 9.57 8.62 -5.05
N VAL A 122 9.73 7.81 -6.11
CA VAL A 122 8.65 7.39 -7.01
C VAL A 122 7.62 6.48 -6.32
N GLY A 123 7.98 5.92 -5.16
CA GLY A 123 7.11 5.09 -4.34
C GLY A 123 6.19 5.85 -3.39
N ILE A 124 6.23 7.20 -3.36
CA ILE A 124 5.30 7.99 -2.56
C ILE A 124 3.89 7.77 -3.11
N GLN A 125 3.02 7.16 -2.30
CA GLN A 125 1.65 6.87 -2.66
C GLN A 125 0.73 8.08 -2.38
N PRO A 126 -0.34 8.29 -3.16
CA PRO A 126 -1.41 9.21 -2.75
C PRO A 126 -1.95 8.86 -1.37
N GLY A 127 -2.29 9.89 -0.58
CA GLY A 127 -2.82 9.67 0.76
C GLY A 127 -2.47 10.79 1.74
N THR A 128 -2.88 10.63 2.99
CA THR A 128 -2.60 11.58 4.06
C THR A 128 -1.44 11.10 4.91
N TYR A 129 -0.42 11.94 5.05
CA TYR A 129 0.80 11.68 5.81
C TYR A 129 0.84 12.53 7.07
N ARG A 130 1.31 11.95 8.16
CA ARG A 130 1.63 12.67 9.38
C ARG A 130 3.10 13.04 9.38
N LEU A 131 3.39 14.31 9.07
CA LEU A 131 4.73 14.86 9.03
C LEU A 131 4.97 15.82 10.21
N ARG A 132 6.16 16.39 10.27
CA ARG A 132 6.51 17.41 11.26
C ARG A 132 6.75 18.75 10.56
N LYS A 133 6.61 19.85 11.28
CA LYS A 133 6.98 21.17 10.75
C LYS A 133 8.49 21.35 10.81
N GLN A 134 9.03 22.15 9.88
CA GLN A 134 10.44 22.54 9.84
C GLN A 134 11.40 21.34 9.69
N MET A 135 11.05 20.39 8.83
CA MET A 135 11.92 19.27 8.46
C MET A 135 12.86 19.68 7.33
N SER A 136 14.05 19.07 7.28
CA SER A 136 14.85 19.10 6.05
C SER A 136 14.12 18.35 4.91
N GLY A 137 14.40 18.74 3.66
CA GLY A 137 13.79 18.07 2.50
C GLY A 137 14.05 16.56 2.49
N ALA A 138 15.25 16.14 2.89
CA ALA A 138 15.61 14.73 3.01
C ALA A 138 14.85 14.02 4.13
N ALA A 139 14.71 14.65 5.30
CA ALA A 139 13.96 14.07 6.41
C ALA A 139 12.47 13.94 6.08
N ALA A 140 11.89 14.94 5.41
CA ALA A 140 10.50 14.89 4.96
C ALA A 140 10.27 13.74 3.97
N LEU A 141 11.17 13.56 2.99
CA LEU A 141 11.11 12.44 2.04
C LEU A 141 11.18 11.09 2.77
N LEU A 142 12.17 10.90 3.64
CA LEU A 142 12.32 9.63 4.38
C LEU A 142 11.08 9.31 5.22
N LEU A 143 10.49 10.32 5.87
CA LEU A 143 9.28 10.12 6.66
C LEU A 143 8.08 9.80 5.74
N MET A 144 7.98 10.38 4.54
CA MET A 144 6.92 10.03 3.57
C MET A 144 7.09 8.62 2.99
N LEU A 145 8.30 8.09 2.94
CA LEU A 145 8.58 6.71 2.53
C LEU A 145 8.32 5.68 3.63
N ASP A 146 8.20 6.13 4.88
CA ASP A 146 7.83 5.25 6.00
C ASP A 146 6.31 4.98 5.99
N PRO A 147 5.88 3.72 5.84
CA PRO A 147 4.46 3.36 5.87
C PRO A 147 3.74 3.80 7.15
N ALA A 148 4.44 3.88 8.29
CA ALA A 148 3.87 4.33 9.56
C ALA A 148 3.49 5.81 9.58
N SER A 149 4.01 6.61 8.65
CA SER A 149 3.65 8.03 8.49
C SER A 149 2.27 8.23 7.85
N ARG A 150 1.73 7.23 7.14
CA ARG A 150 0.40 7.32 6.51
C ARG A 150 -0.69 7.23 7.57
N VAL A 151 -1.61 8.18 7.52
CA VAL A 151 -2.75 8.24 8.44
C VAL A 151 -3.91 7.49 7.80
N LEU A 152 -4.03 6.21 8.12
CA LEU A 152 -5.08 5.33 7.65
C LEU A 152 -5.85 4.76 8.85
N ALA A 153 -7.17 4.77 8.77
CA ALA A 153 -7.99 3.87 9.56
C ALA A 153 -8.25 2.61 8.72
N ARG A 154 -8.29 1.44 9.34
CA ARG A 154 -8.57 0.18 8.65
C ARG A 154 -9.85 -0.44 9.12
N VAL A 155 -10.62 -0.98 8.19
CA VAL A 155 -11.76 -1.84 8.51
C VAL A 155 -11.66 -3.13 7.70
N THR A 156 -11.59 -4.25 8.40
CA THR A 156 -11.67 -5.59 7.78
C THR A 156 -13.11 -6.03 7.79
N VAL A 157 -13.63 -6.31 6.59
CA VAL A 157 -14.98 -6.85 6.38
C VAL A 157 -14.86 -8.33 6.04
N PRO A 158 -15.25 -9.24 6.95
CA PRO A 158 -15.19 -10.67 6.70
C PRO A 158 -16.19 -11.14 5.65
N GLU A 159 -15.92 -12.31 5.07
CA GLU A 159 -16.83 -13.01 4.14
C GLU A 159 -18.16 -13.37 4.84
N GLY A 160 -19.22 -13.50 4.07
CA GLY A 160 -20.51 -14.00 4.54
C GLY A 160 -21.39 -13.00 5.29
N LEU A 161 -20.97 -11.74 5.47
CA LEU A 161 -21.83 -10.70 6.04
C LEU A 161 -22.89 -10.25 5.05
N THR A 162 -24.09 -9.93 5.55
CA THR A 162 -25.10 -9.22 4.78
C THR A 162 -24.73 -7.74 4.63
N VAL A 163 -25.33 -7.02 3.70
CA VAL A 163 -25.19 -5.55 3.62
C VAL A 163 -25.47 -4.91 4.98
N ALA A 164 -26.57 -5.26 5.63
CA ALA A 164 -26.96 -4.69 6.92
C ALA A 164 -25.88 -4.93 8.00
N ALA A 165 -25.35 -6.14 8.09
CA ALA A 165 -24.28 -6.49 9.03
C ALA A 165 -22.96 -5.77 8.70
N THR A 166 -22.63 -5.64 7.41
CA THR A 166 -21.45 -4.87 6.94
C THR A 166 -21.54 -3.40 7.36
N LEU A 167 -22.71 -2.74 7.14
CA LEU A 167 -22.86 -1.33 7.55
C LEU A 167 -22.70 -1.16 9.07
N LYS A 168 -23.23 -2.09 9.86
CA LYS A 168 -23.11 -2.07 11.31
C LYS A 168 -21.64 -2.20 11.73
N LEU A 169 -20.93 -3.18 11.17
CA LEU A 169 -19.51 -3.39 11.42
C LEU A 169 -18.68 -2.13 11.08
N ILE A 170 -18.94 -1.52 9.91
CA ILE A 170 -18.22 -0.31 9.48
C ILE A 170 -18.47 0.83 10.47
N ALA A 171 -19.73 1.06 10.90
CA ALA A 171 -20.07 2.10 11.84
C ALA A 171 -19.40 1.88 13.22
N GLU A 172 -19.29 0.63 13.67
CA GLU A 172 -18.63 0.26 14.93
C GLU A 172 -17.11 0.41 14.88
N LYS A 173 -16.50 0.14 13.74
CA LYS A 173 -15.03 0.11 13.59
C LYS A 173 -14.44 1.40 13.03
N THR A 174 -15.26 2.32 12.55
CA THR A 174 -14.79 3.56 11.90
C THR A 174 -15.51 4.79 12.48
N LYS A 175 -15.14 5.98 11.98
CA LYS A 175 -15.83 7.23 12.33
C LYS A 175 -17.04 7.52 11.44
N LEU A 176 -17.40 6.63 10.52
CA LEU A 176 -18.56 6.81 9.64
C LEU A 176 -19.85 6.56 10.42
N ARG A 177 -20.77 7.50 10.33
CA ARG A 177 -22.07 7.35 11.00
C ARG A 177 -22.94 6.34 10.28
N PHE A 178 -23.63 5.50 11.04
CA PHE A 178 -24.55 4.50 10.48
C PHE A 178 -25.61 5.11 9.56
N ALA A 179 -26.13 6.30 9.90
CA ALA A 179 -27.09 7.00 9.07
C ALA A 179 -26.54 7.40 7.69
N ASP A 180 -25.26 7.79 7.60
CA ASP A 180 -24.62 8.13 6.33
C ASP A 180 -24.40 6.89 5.46
N LEU A 181 -24.04 5.76 6.07
CA LEU A 181 -23.95 4.47 5.40
C LEU A 181 -25.30 4.02 4.86
N GLN A 182 -26.38 4.14 5.66
CA GLN A 182 -27.75 3.85 5.21
C GLN A 182 -28.20 4.77 4.06
N ALA A 183 -27.83 6.05 4.10
CA ALA A 183 -28.13 6.99 3.02
C ALA A 183 -27.41 6.59 1.72
N ALA A 184 -26.15 6.19 1.81
CA ALA A 184 -25.35 5.72 0.67
C ALA A 184 -25.95 4.47 0.01
N VAL A 185 -26.46 3.50 0.82
CA VAL A 185 -27.12 2.29 0.31
C VAL A 185 -28.41 2.61 -0.46
N ARG A 186 -29.15 3.66 -0.07
CA ARG A 186 -30.34 4.11 -0.83
C ARG A 186 -30.00 4.71 -2.17
N ASN A 187 -28.79 5.24 -2.36
CA ASN A 187 -28.31 5.81 -3.61
C ASN A 187 -27.32 4.86 -4.33
N THR A 188 -27.82 3.68 -4.71
CA THR A 188 -27.00 2.64 -5.34
C THR A 188 -26.36 3.06 -6.68
N LYS A 189 -26.92 4.07 -7.38
CA LYS A 189 -26.35 4.62 -8.61
C LYS A 189 -24.94 5.18 -8.40
N ALA A 190 -24.69 5.80 -7.23
CA ALA A 190 -23.40 6.37 -6.89
C ALA A 190 -22.35 5.30 -6.51
N LEU A 191 -22.74 4.04 -6.34
CA LEU A 191 -21.84 2.97 -5.92
C LEU A 191 -21.18 2.23 -7.10
N GLY A 192 -21.60 2.48 -8.35
CA GLY A 192 -20.99 1.89 -9.55
C GLY A 192 -21.27 0.40 -9.71
N LEU A 193 -22.42 -0.10 -9.26
CA LEU A 193 -22.82 -1.50 -9.41
C LEU A 193 -22.80 -1.97 -10.86
N PRO A 194 -22.49 -3.25 -11.13
CA PRO A 194 -22.67 -3.86 -12.43
C PRO A 194 -24.13 -3.77 -12.90
N SER A 195 -24.36 -3.71 -14.21
CA SER A 195 -25.70 -3.59 -14.77
C SER A 195 -26.63 -4.75 -14.40
N TYR A 196 -26.08 -5.96 -14.28
CA TYR A 196 -26.84 -7.16 -13.91
C TYR A 196 -27.29 -7.16 -12.43
N ALA A 197 -26.71 -6.30 -11.57
CA ALA A 197 -27.17 -6.11 -10.19
C ALA A 197 -28.54 -5.46 -10.12
N LYS A 198 -28.98 -4.73 -11.16
CA LYS A 198 -30.27 -4.03 -11.25
C LYS A 198 -30.54 -3.14 -10.02
N GLY A 199 -29.49 -2.46 -9.52
CA GLY A 199 -29.54 -1.60 -8.36
C GLY A 199 -29.58 -2.31 -6.99
N ARG A 200 -29.47 -3.64 -6.94
CA ARG A 200 -29.43 -4.43 -5.70
C ARG A 200 -28.02 -4.55 -5.19
N LEU A 201 -27.76 -4.19 -3.94
CA LEU A 201 -26.43 -4.11 -3.35
C LEU A 201 -25.99 -5.43 -2.66
N GLU A 202 -26.94 -6.26 -2.22
CA GLU A 202 -26.61 -7.52 -1.52
C GLU A 202 -25.77 -8.43 -2.41
N GLY A 203 -24.64 -8.91 -1.88
CA GLY A 203 -23.65 -9.72 -2.58
C GLY A 203 -22.51 -8.93 -3.24
N PHE A 204 -22.57 -7.59 -3.30
CA PHE A 204 -21.62 -6.76 -4.02
C PHE A 204 -20.64 -5.97 -3.15
N LEU A 205 -20.82 -5.97 -1.82
CA LEU A 205 -19.84 -5.39 -0.90
C LEU A 205 -18.72 -6.41 -0.63
N PHE A 206 -17.70 -6.41 -1.50
CA PHE A 206 -16.66 -7.44 -1.46
C PHE A 206 -15.96 -7.49 -0.11
N PRO A 207 -15.78 -8.68 0.51
CA PRO A 207 -15.06 -8.82 1.78
C PRO A 207 -13.56 -8.63 1.57
N GLU A 208 -12.98 -7.64 2.27
CA GLU A 208 -11.56 -7.28 2.20
C GLU A 208 -11.20 -6.35 3.37
N THR A 209 -9.92 -6.06 3.53
CA THR A 209 -9.46 -4.99 4.41
C THR A 209 -9.36 -3.68 3.63
N TYR A 210 -10.12 -2.68 4.07
CA TYR A 210 -10.19 -1.36 3.44
C TYR A 210 -9.43 -0.32 4.24
N ASP A 211 -8.54 0.39 3.58
CA ASP A 211 -7.86 1.55 4.12
C ASP A 211 -8.74 2.80 3.94
N LEU A 212 -9.02 3.51 5.04
CA LEU A 212 -9.81 4.73 5.05
C LEU A 212 -8.90 5.93 5.33
N GLU A 213 -8.81 6.82 4.36
CA GLU A 213 -8.16 8.12 4.57
C GLU A 213 -9.04 9.07 5.39
N PRO A 214 -8.43 10.05 6.07
CA PRO A 214 -9.19 11.12 6.69
C PRO A 214 -10.13 11.81 5.68
N GLY A 215 -11.42 11.86 6.01
CA GLY A 215 -12.45 12.43 5.13
C GLY A 215 -13.08 11.45 4.14
N THR A 216 -12.72 10.15 4.18
CA THR A 216 -13.43 9.12 3.39
C THR A 216 -14.94 9.18 3.73
N SER A 217 -15.78 9.34 2.71
CA SER A 217 -17.23 9.34 2.89
C SER A 217 -17.81 7.92 2.91
N ALA A 218 -19.00 7.74 3.48
CA ALA A 218 -19.73 6.48 3.45
C ALA A 218 -19.93 5.97 2.00
N THR A 219 -20.36 6.86 1.10
CA THR A 219 -20.53 6.51 -0.33
C THR A 219 -19.19 6.09 -0.96
N GLY A 220 -18.10 6.81 -0.68
CA GLY A 220 -16.77 6.48 -1.19
C GLY A 220 -16.30 5.10 -0.75
N LEU A 221 -16.48 4.75 0.54
CA LEU A 221 -16.12 3.43 1.04
C LEU A 221 -16.98 2.33 0.38
N LEU A 222 -18.30 2.47 0.35
CA LEU A 222 -19.17 1.46 -0.26
C LEU A 222 -18.90 1.32 -1.77
N ALA A 223 -18.60 2.42 -2.47
CA ALA A 223 -18.20 2.38 -3.88
C ALA A 223 -16.86 1.64 -4.07
N SER A 224 -15.89 1.82 -3.17
CA SER A 224 -14.63 1.07 -3.23
C SER A 224 -14.83 -0.43 -2.99
N MET A 225 -15.79 -0.83 -2.13
CA MET A 225 -16.14 -2.23 -1.93
C MET A 225 -16.77 -2.86 -3.18
N VAL A 226 -17.63 -2.12 -3.90
CA VAL A 226 -18.19 -2.53 -5.19
C VAL A 226 -17.11 -2.57 -6.27
N ALA A 227 -16.20 -1.60 -6.29
CA ALA A 227 -15.07 -1.60 -7.24
C ALA A 227 -14.16 -2.81 -7.03
N MET A 228 -13.90 -3.19 -5.78
CA MET A 228 -13.14 -4.41 -5.44
C MET A 228 -13.86 -5.67 -5.94
N TYR A 229 -15.19 -5.76 -5.79
CA TYR A 229 -15.96 -6.85 -6.38
C TYR A 229 -15.75 -6.92 -7.90
N LYS A 230 -15.85 -5.81 -8.59
CA LYS A 230 -15.65 -5.75 -10.05
C LYS A 230 -14.24 -6.19 -10.43
N GLU A 231 -13.23 -5.70 -9.73
CA GLU A 231 -11.84 -6.10 -9.97
C GLU A 231 -11.62 -7.60 -9.76
N ARG A 232 -12.05 -8.14 -8.62
CA ARG A 232 -11.80 -9.53 -8.23
C ARG A 232 -12.64 -10.52 -9.00
N VAL A 233 -13.88 -10.19 -9.33
CA VAL A 233 -14.86 -11.11 -9.93
C VAL A 233 -15.00 -10.87 -11.42
N GLU A 234 -15.25 -9.64 -11.86
CA GLU A 234 -15.40 -9.34 -13.29
C GLU A 234 -14.05 -9.28 -14.01
N GLY A 235 -13.07 -8.60 -13.43
CA GLY A 235 -11.71 -8.50 -13.98
C GLY A 235 -11.03 -9.86 -14.15
N SER A 236 -11.29 -10.81 -13.24
CA SER A 236 -10.83 -12.20 -13.36
C SER A 236 -11.65 -13.06 -14.36
N GLY A 237 -12.73 -12.54 -14.92
CA GLY A 237 -13.63 -13.24 -15.83
C GLY A 237 -14.60 -14.25 -15.17
N LEU A 238 -14.62 -14.32 -13.83
CA LEU A 238 -15.48 -15.29 -13.12
C LEU A 238 -16.96 -15.05 -13.39
N SER A 239 -17.41 -13.79 -13.49
CA SER A 239 -18.81 -13.48 -13.80
C SER A 239 -19.22 -13.96 -15.20
N ARG A 240 -18.31 -13.91 -16.19
CA ARG A 240 -18.58 -14.42 -17.54
C ARG A 240 -18.72 -15.93 -17.58
N ARG A 241 -18.02 -16.62 -16.70
CA ARG A 241 -18.09 -18.09 -16.58
C ARG A 241 -19.38 -18.60 -15.93
N ALA A 242 -20.30 -17.69 -15.50
CA ALA A 242 -21.64 -18.10 -15.07
C ALA A 242 -22.38 -18.94 -16.12
N ALA A 243 -22.13 -18.65 -17.41
CA ALA A 243 -22.69 -19.42 -18.51
C ALA A 243 -22.19 -20.90 -18.54
N ASP A 244 -20.99 -21.19 -18.02
CA ASP A 244 -20.43 -22.54 -17.94
C ASP A 244 -21.30 -23.47 -17.04
N VAL A 245 -22.06 -22.88 -16.14
CA VAL A 245 -22.98 -23.57 -15.22
C VAL A 245 -24.46 -23.24 -15.50
N GLY A 246 -24.78 -22.69 -16.66
CA GLY A 246 -26.14 -22.41 -17.10
C GLY A 246 -26.82 -21.23 -16.41
N LEU A 247 -26.04 -20.32 -15.81
CA LEU A 247 -26.57 -19.18 -15.06
C LEU A 247 -26.14 -17.84 -15.68
N ASP A 248 -26.87 -16.79 -15.35
CA ASP A 248 -26.39 -15.43 -15.50
C ASP A 248 -25.50 -15.02 -14.28
N PRO A 249 -24.71 -13.94 -14.39
CA PRO A 249 -23.82 -13.50 -13.32
C PRO A 249 -24.52 -13.20 -11.98
N TYR A 250 -25.76 -12.71 -12.00
CA TYR A 250 -26.50 -12.42 -10.77
C TYR A 250 -26.94 -13.72 -10.08
N ARG A 251 -27.46 -14.68 -10.83
CA ARG A 251 -27.83 -15.99 -10.28
C ARG A 251 -26.63 -16.78 -9.77
N LEU A 252 -25.47 -16.67 -10.45
CA LEU A 252 -24.22 -17.22 -9.95
C LEU A 252 -23.85 -16.62 -8.58
N LEU A 253 -24.00 -15.28 -8.39
CA LEU A 253 -23.71 -14.62 -7.14
C LEU A 253 -24.67 -15.07 -6.03
N ILE A 254 -25.94 -15.37 -6.38
CA ILE A 254 -26.88 -15.97 -5.42
C ILE A 254 -26.36 -17.33 -4.96
N VAL A 255 -25.98 -18.24 -5.89
CA VAL A 255 -25.41 -19.53 -5.51
C VAL A 255 -24.16 -19.35 -4.63
N ALA A 256 -23.24 -18.47 -5.01
CA ALA A 256 -22.03 -18.21 -4.23
C ALA A 256 -22.35 -17.73 -2.81
N SER A 257 -23.40 -16.91 -2.63
CA SER A 257 -23.83 -16.45 -1.32
C SER A 257 -24.46 -17.56 -0.45
N LEU A 258 -25.09 -18.55 -1.07
CA LEU A 258 -25.57 -19.76 -0.39
C LEU A 258 -24.39 -20.62 0.05
N VAL A 259 -23.47 -20.92 -0.88
CA VAL A 259 -22.24 -21.68 -0.61
C VAL A 259 -21.43 -21.07 0.53
N GLU A 260 -21.28 -19.74 0.55
CA GLU A 260 -20.57 -19.02 1.60
C GLU A 260 -21.14 -19.27 3.00
N ARG A 261 -22.46 -19.45 3.08
CA ARG A 261 -23.16 -19.62 4.36
C ARG A 261 -23.28 -21.06 4.81
N GLU A 262 -22.95 -22.04 3.97
CA GLU A 262 -23.14 -23.46 4.23
C GLU A 262 -21.87 -24.17 4.70
N THR A 263 -20.67 -23.68 4.33
CA THR A 263 -19.42 -24.31 4.78
C THR A 263 -18.32 -23.27 5.02
N GLN A 264 -17.55 -23.48 6.09
CA GLN A 264 -16.35 -22.73 6.37
C GLN A 264 -15.12 -23.31 5.64
N ARG A 265 -15.24 -24.59 5.16
CA ARG A 265 -14.14 -25.30 4.50
C ARG A 265 -14.07 -24.94 3.02
N VAL A 266 -12.98 -24.30 2.62
CA VAL A 266 -12.78 -23.83 1.24
C VAL A 266 -12.83 -25.00 0.25
N GLU A 267 -12.28 -26.13 0.61
CA GLU A 267 -12.24 -27.34 -0.22
C GLU A 267 -13.61 -28.00 -0.43
N GLU A 268 -14.60 -27.70 0.38
CA GLU A 268 -15.96 -28.22 0.25
C GLU A 268 -16.87 -27.32 -0.57
N ARG A 269 -16.51 -26.04 -0.75
CA ARG A 269 -17.34 -25.08 -1.50
C ARG A 269 -17.74 -25.57 -2.91
N PRO A 270 -16.85 -26.21 -3.71
CA PRO A 270 -17.25 -26.79 -4.99
C PRO A 270 -18.24 -27.96 -4.86
N LYS A 271 -18.20 -28.73 -3.79
CA LYS A 271 -19.14 -29.83 -3.52
C LYS A 271 -20.51 -29.30 -3.09
N VAL A 272 -20.55 -28.30 -2.19
CA VAL A 272 -21.79 -27.62 -1.82
C VAL A 272 -22.46 -26.99 -3.03
N ALA A 273 -21.69 -26.30 -3.88
CA ALA A 273 -22.19 -25.76 -5.14
C ALA A 273 -22.79 -26.86 -6.03
N ARG A 274 -22.12 -28.02 -6.13
CA ARG A 274 -22.65 -29.18 -6.89
C ARG A 274 -23.99 -29.66 -6.34
N VAL A 275 -24.13 -29.79 -5.05
CA VAL A 275 -25.43 -30.17 -4.44
C VAL A 275 -26.52 -29.15 -4.80
N ILE A 276 -26.22 -27.86 -4.73
CA ILE A 276 -27.19 -26.82 -5.11
C ILE A 276 -27.62 -26.99 -6.58
N TYR A 277 -26.67 -27.17 -7.50
CA TYR A 277 -26.97 -27.38 -8.93
C TYR A 277 -27.76 -28.67 -9.16
N ASN A 278 -27.35 -29.80 -8.59
CA ASN A 278 -28.06 -31.06 -8.74
C ASN A 278 -29.51 -30.95 -8.23
N ARG A 279 -29.75 -30.22 -7.13
CA ARG A 279 -31.10 -29.95 -6.62
C ARG A 279 -31.90 -29.05 -7.55
N LEU A 280 -31.27 -28.02 -8.15
CA LEU A 280 -31.94 -27.16 -9.14
C LEU A 280 -32.34 -27.95 -10.39
N ASP A 281 -31.44 -28.79 -10.91
CA ASP A 281 -31.65 -29.61 -12.12
C ASP A 281 -32.77 -30.65 -11.91
N GLN A 282 -32.93 -31.15 -10.69
CA GLN A 282 -33.96 -32.13 -10.35
C GLN A 282 -35.24 -31.49 -9.80
N ASP A 283 -35.39 -30.15 -9.88
CA ASP A 283 -36.51 -29.39 -9.29
C ASP A 283 -36.72 -29.74 -7.82
N TYR A 284 -35.61 -29.88 -7.07
CA TYR A 284 -35.63 -30.22 -5.66
C TYR A 284 -35.55 -28.96 -4.79
N TYR A 285 -36.06 -29.03 -3.55
CA TYR A 285 -35.92 -27.95 -2.57
C TYR A 285 -34.47 -27.77 -2.13
N LEU A 286 -33.97 -26.51 -2.09
CA LEU A 286 -32.57 -26.26 -1.73
C LEU A 286 -32.28 -26.52 -0.23
N GLY A 287 -33.25 -26.26 0.63
CA GLY A 287 -33.15 -26.60 2.07
C GLY A 287 -32.04 -25.85 2.83
N VAL A 288 -31.62 -24.69 2.37
CA VAL A 288 -30.56 -23.87 2.96
C VAL A 288 -31.12 -22.97 4.07
N ASP A 289 -30.82 -23.28 5.32
CA ASP A 289 -31.37 -22.58 6.48
C ASP A 289 -30.94 -21.12 6.57
N ALA A 290 -29.73 -20.81 6.13
CA ALA A 290 -29.22 -19.43 6.06
C ALA A 290 -30.11 -18.52 5.17
N ALA A 291 -30.71 -19.06 4.12
CA ALA A 291 -31.63 -18.29 3.27
C ALA A 291 -32.93 -17.94 4.02
N ILE A 292 -33.47 -18.87 4.80
CA ILE A 292 -34.65 -18.64 5.64
C ILE A 292 -34.33 -17.55 6.67
N LEU A 293 -33.23 -17.66 7.39
CA LEU A 293 -32.78 -16.69 8.38
C LEU A 293 -32.65 -15.30 7.74
N TYR A 294 -32.03 -15.19 6.57
CA TYR A 294 -31.91 -13.94 5.84
C TYR A 294 -33.28 -13.33 5.52
N GLY A 295 -34.23 -14.14 5.02
CA GLY A 295 -35.59 -13.71 4.72
C GLY A 295 -36.38 -13.24 5.94
N LEU A 296 -35.98 -13.67 7.14
CA LEU A 296 -36.51 -13.23 8.44
C LEU A 296 -35.77 -12.01 9.01
N GLY A 297 -34.77 -11.46 8.28
CA GLY A 297 -33.93 -10.35 8.77
C GLY A 297 -32.94 -10.76 9.86
N ARG A 298 -32.59 -12.06 9.96
CA ARG A 298 -31.67 -12.64 10.95
C ARG A 298 -30.40 -13.12 10.26
N SER A 299 -29.26 -12.98 10.92
CA SER A 299 -27.96 -13.45 10.41
C SER A 299 -27.49 -14.76 11.07
N GLY A 300 -28.24 -15.30 12.03
CA GLY A 300 -27.92 -16.52 12.74
C GLY A 300 -29.02 -16.91 13.74
N GLY A 301 -28.76 -17.95 14.50
CA GLY A 301 -29.65 -18.54 15.48
C GLY A 301 -30.42 -19.75 14.92
N THR A 302 -31.16 -20.44 15.79
CA THR A 302 -31.95 -21.63 15.45
C THR A 302 -33.29 -21.24 14.81
N LEU A 303 -33.71 -21.96 13.78
CA LEU A 303 -35.04 -21.85 13.18
C LEU A 303 -36.08 -22.57 14.02
N THR A 304 -37.18 -21.86 14.32
CA THR A 304 -38.35 -22.45 14.98
C THR A 304 -39.26 -23.18 13.99
N ALA A 305 -40.17 -24.01 14.46
CA ALA A 305 -41.18 -24.64 13.61
C ALA A 305 -42.03 -23.58 12.87
N ALA A 306 -42.33 -22.46 13.52
CA ALA A 306 -43.06 -21.33 12.90
C ALA A 306 -42.26 -20.66 11.80
N ASP A 307 -40.92 -20.49 11.97
CA ASP A 307 -40.03 -19.98 10.95
C ASP A 307 -40.02 -20.89 9.70
N LEU A 308 -39.91 -22.21 9.92
CA LEU A 308 -39.90 -23.22 8.86
C LEU A 308 -41.25 -23.28 8.11
N ALA A 309 -42.37 -23.07 8.77
CA ALA A 309 -43.71 -23.06 8.18
C ALA A 309 -44.03 -21.74 7.42
N ARG A 310 -43.25 -20.68 7.66
CA ARG A 310 -43.53 -19.34 7.07
C ARG A 310 -43.15 -19.33 5.59
N ARG A 311 -44.15 -19.15 4.71
CA ARG A 311 -43.93 -19.08 3.27
C ARG A 311 -43.40 -17.70 2.87
N THR A 312 -42.11 -17.62 2.57
CA THR A 312 -41.44 -16.43 2.03
C THR A 312 -40.64 -16.83 0.79
N PRO A 313 -40.25 -15.89 -0.10
CA PRO A 313 -39.43 -16.21 -1.26
C PRO A 313 -38.03 -16.76 -0.89
N TYR A 314 -37.63 -16.61 0.36
CA TYR A 314 -36.34 -17.11 0.90
C TYR A 314 -36.49 -18.46 1.61
N ASN A 315 -37.73 -18.93 1.86
CA ASN A 315 -37.93 -20.25 2.45
C ASN A 315 -37.84 -21.34 1.38
N ASN A 316 -36.62 -21.71 1.06
CA ASN A 316 -36.29 -22.72 0.05
C ASN A 316 -36.52 -24.18 0.51
N ARG A 317 -37.24 -24.39 1.65
CA ARG A 317 -37.88 -25.65 2.05
C ARG A 317 -39.34 -25.73 1.57
N LEU A 318 -39.94 -24.58 1.21
CA LEU A 318 -41.31 -24.45 0.74
C LEU A 318 -41.45 -23.87 -0.67
N VAL A 319 -40.36 -23.21 -1.15
CA VAL A 319 -40.31 -22.57 -2.46
C VAL A 319 -39.08 -23.11 -3.18
N LYS A 320 -39.30 -23.67 -4.37
CA LYS A 320 -38.25 -24.22 -5.22
C LYS A 320 -37.43 -23.12 -5.92
N GLY A 321 -36.24 -23.47 -6.35
CA GLY A 321 -35.34 -22.58 -7.07
C GLY A 321 -34.49 -21.68 -6.16
N LEU A 322 -33.74 -20.78 -6.77
CA LEU A 322 -32.88 -19.84 -6.08
C LEU A 322 -33.71 -18.74 -5.37
N PRO A 323 -33.26 -18.24 -4.23
CA PRO A 323 -33.88 -17.06 -3.62
C PRO A 323 -33.72 -15.83 -4.55
N PRO A 324 -34.54 -14.76 -4.34
CA PRO A 324 -34.58 -13.62 -5.27
C PRO A 324 -33.32 -12.74 -5.24
N THR A 325 -32.50 -12.84 -4.19
CA THR A 325 -31.24 -12.08 -4.03
C THR A 325 -30.17 -12.96 -3.40
N PRO A 326 -28.88 -12.57 -3.51
CA PRO A 326 -27.86 -13.07 -2.60
C PRO A 326 -28.29 -12.87 -1.15
N ILE A 327 -27.82 -13.72 -0.25
CA ILE A 327 -28.14 -13.69 1.19
C ILE A 327 -26.95 -13.22 2.04
N SER A 328 -25.84 -12.94 1.39
CA SER A 328 -24.59 -12.44 2.00
C SER A 328 -23.64 -11.94 0.92
N ASN A 329 -22.56 -11.28 1.34
CA ASN A 329 -21.45 -10.94 0.46
C ASN A 329 -20.42 -12.08 0.48
N PRO A 330 -20.33 -12.89 -0.60
CA PRO A 330 -19.44 -14.04 -0.62
C PRO A 330 -18.00 -13.65 -0.89
N GLY A 331 -17.06 -14.44 -0.38
CA GLY A 331 -15.66 -14.36 -0.72
C GLY A 331 -15.33 -14.99 -2.07
N LEU A 332 -14.11 -14.74 -2.54
CA LEU A 332 -13.66 -15.21 -3.86
C LEU A 332 -13.69 -16.73 -3.96
N ALA A 333 -13.43 -17.46 -2.89
CA ALA A 333 -13.42 -18.92 -2.88
C ALA A 333 -14.81 -19.52 -3.12
N SER A 334 -15.88 -18.93 -2.55
CA SER A 334 -17.26 -19.35 -2.82
C SER A 334 -17.68 -19.06 -4.27
N ILE A 335 -17.29 -17.92 -4.80
CA ILE A 335 -17.57 -17.57 -6.20
C ILE A 335 -16.85 -18.57 -7.13
N ARG A 336 -15.58 -18.87 -6.88
CA ARG A 336 -14.80 -19.86 -7.64
C ARG A 336 -15.41 -21.26 -7.55
N GLY A 337 -15.80 -21.70 -6.36
CA GLY A 337 -16.45 -22.98 -6.15
C GLY A 337 -17.78 -23.08 -6.88
N SER A 338 -18.51 -21.98 -7.00
CA SER A 338 -19.79 -21.92 -7.72
C SER A 338 -19.63 -21.95 -9.24
N VAL A 339 -18.56 -21.37 -9.80
CA VAL A 339 -18.25 -21.42 -11.24
C VAL A 339 -17.65 -22.75 -11.68
N ALA A 340 -17.00 -23.45 -10.77
CA ALA A 340 -16.34 -24.72 -11.02
C ALA A 340 -16.76 -25.75 -9.95
N PRO A 341 -18.04 -26.16 -9.97
CA PRO A 341 -18.55 -27.15 -9.02
C PRO A 341 -17.83 -28.48 -9.22
N ALA A 342 -17.62 -29.23 -8.14
CA ALA A 342 -17.05 -30.55 -8.20
C ALA A 342 -17.97 -31.49 -9.01
N ALA A 343 -17.40 -32.51 -9.64
CA ALA A 343 -18.19 -33.57 -10.24
C ALA A 343 -18.70 -34.53 -9.16
N GLY A 344 -19.99 -34.88 -9.20
CA GLY A 344 -20.59 -35.84 -8.26
C GLY A 344 -22.12 -35.82 -8.30
N PRO A 345 -22.75 -36.91 -7.86
CA PRO A 345 -24.21 -37.06 -7.90
C PRO A 345 -24.92 -36.50 -6.70
N TRP A 346 -24.20 -35.93 -5.72
CA TRP A 346 -24.68 -35.61 -4.38
C TRP A 346 -25.93 -34.73 -4.37
N LEU A 347 -26.88 -35.13 -3.55
CA LEU A 347 -28.09 -34.38 -3.25
C LEU A 347 -28.17 -33.90 -1.80
N TYR A 348 -27.36 -34.52 -0.93
CA TYR A 348 -27.36 -34.25 0.51
C TYR A 348 -25.95 -34.01 1.01
N TYR A 349 -25.85 -33.19 2.03
CA TYR A 349 -24.65 -33.05 2.88
C TYR A 349 -25.07 -32.80 4.33
N VAL A 350 -24.28 -33.26 5.24
CA VAL A 350 -24.45 -33.06 6.67
C VAL A 350 -23.09 -33.03 7.35
N LEU A 351 -22.95 -32.23 8.40
CA LEU A 351 -21.73 -32.13 9.17
C LEU A 351 -21.39 -33.52 9.77
N ASP A 352 -20.15 -33.98 9.63
CA ASP A 352 -19.67 -35.23 10.18
C ASP A 352 -19.62 -35.15 11.70
N ALA A 353 -20.07 -36.24 12.37
CA ALA A 353 -20.09 -36.33 13.83
C ALA A 353 -18.69 -36.43 14.48
N ASP A 354 -17.62 -36.57 13.67
CA ASP A 354 -16.22 -36.64 14.10
C ASP A 354 -15.62 -35.33 14.63
N ARG A 355 -16.39 -34.23 14.59
CA ARG A 355 -15.97 -32.88 14.98
C ARG A 355 -14.83 -32.30 14.14
N SER A 356 -14.53 -32.87 12.99
CA SER A 356 -13.53 -32.36 12.06
C SER A 356 -13.96 -31.08 11.33
N GLY A 357 -15.25 -30.74 11.41
CA GLY A 357 -15.87 -29.66 10.63
C GLY A 357 -16.06 -30.02 9.16
N ARG A 358 -15.86 -31.29 8.77
CA ARG A 358 -16.11 -31.81 7.42
C ARG A 358 -17.57 -32.20 7.29
N HIS A 359 -18.05 -32.23 6.02
CA HIS A 359 -19.35 -32.75 5.67
C HIS A 359 -19.23 -34.09 4.96
N LEU A 360 -20.15 -35.01 5.28
CA LEU A 360 -20.48 -36.13 4.42
C LEU A 360 -21.30 -35.59 3.23
N PHE A 361 -20.98 -36.02 2.00
CA PHE A 361 -21.73 -35.71 0.78
C PHE A 361 -22.22 -37.02 0.17
N THR A 362 -23.54 -37.12 -0.07
CA THR A 362 -24.16 -38.34 -0.59
C THR A 362 -25.39 -38.02 -1.47
N ASP A 363 -25.76 -38.95 -2.34
CA ASP A 363 -27.04 -38.96 -3.05
C ASP A 363 -28.03 -39.97 -2.38
N ASP A 364 -27.54 -40.81 -1.46
CA ASP A 364 -28.33 -41.75 -0.71
C ASP A 364 -29.00 -41.05 0.50
N ARG A 365 -30.35 -41.11 0.52
CA ARG A 365 -31.14 -40.51 1.60
C ARG A 365 -31.01 -41.24 2.94
N ASP A 366 -30.83 -42.54 2.94
CA ASP A 366 -30.75 -43.33 4.17
C ASP A 366 -29.38 -43.17 4.83
N GLU A 367 -28.31 -43.09 4.01
CA GLU A 367 -26.98 -42.70 4.49
C GLU A 367 -27.02 -41.27 5.11
N PHE A 368 -27.64 -40.30 4.42
CA PHE A 368 -27.82 -38.94 4.92
C PHE A 368 -28.58 -38.95 6.28
N ASN A 369 -29.72 -39.65 6.36
CA ASN A 369 -30.52 -39.69 7.58
C ASN A 369 -29.74 -40.31 8.75
N THR A 370 -28.96 -41.38 8.49
CA THR A 370 -28.09 -42.02 9.45
C THR A 370 -27.00 -41.05 9.94
N ALA A 371 -26.32 -40.38 9.06
CA ALA A 371 -25.28 -39.41 9.40
C ALA A 371 -25.87 -38.20 10.15
N LYS A 372 -27.03 -37.71 9.74
CA LYS A 372 -27.77 -36.63 10.42
C LYS A 372 -28.13 -36.99 11.86
N ALA A 373 -28.62 -38.25 12.09
CA ALA A 373 -28.91 -38.71 13.44
C ALA A 373 -27.67 -38.72 14.32
N LYS A 374 -26.51 -39.17 13.80
CA LYS A 374 -25.23 -39.10 14.52
C LYS A 374 -24.80 -37.67 14.79
N CYS A 375 -24.94 -36.74 13.84
CA CYS A 375 -24.61 -35.33 14.01
C CYS A 375 -25.48 -34.68 15.11
N VAL A 376 -26.78 -34.94 15.12
CA VAL A 376 -27.71 -34.46 16.16
C VAL A 376 -27.32 -35.03 17.52
N ALA A 377 -27.02 -36.33 17.62
CA ALA A 377 -26.59 -36.98 18.87
C ALA A 377 -25.27 -36.40 19.40
N ALA A 378 -24.38 -35.92 18.52
CA ALA A 378 -23.13 -35.24 18.87
C ALA A 378 -23.31 -33.77 19.25
N GLY A 379 -24.53 -33.22 19.13
CA GLY A 379 -24.85 -31.80 19.38
C GLY A 379 -24.25 -30.83 18.35
N LEU A 380 -24.03 -31.28 17.13
CA LEU A 380 -23.41 -30.50 16.05
C LEU A 380 -24.41 -29.99 15.00
N CYS A 381 -25.61 -30.61 14.95
CA CYS A 381 -26.71 -30.28 14.03
C CYS A 381 -27.97 -29.78 14.72
#